data_a649e2188027ef662f755c9a4d0719fb
#
_entry.id   a649e2188027ef662f755c9a4d0719fb
#
_cell.length_a   1.000
_cell.length_b   1.000
_cell.length_c   1.000
_cell.angle_alpha   90.00
_cell.angle_beta   90.00
_cell.angle_gamma   90.00
#
_symmetry.space_group_name_H-M   'P 1'
#
loop_
_entity.id
_entity.type
_entity.pdbx_description
1 polymer ?
#
loop_
_entity_poly.entity_id
_entity_poly.type
_entity_poly.pdbx_seq_one_letter_code
_entity_poly.pdbx_strand_id
1 'polypeptide(L)'
;PFVFSFEKAGSGCGLIGPQAVAAIDTAAIWMSRSGFWIYDGYVKPLPSDVGDFVFGNMNFEQASKVYAVHNSKFGEIWWFYTSAASTENDSYVIYNYRENHWSLGTLARLAGVDKGVFNTPLMVSSDGYIYEHEVGFAYDSQTIYAESGPVEIGNGEQIMQVRKVIPDESNLGDVSISFSSRFYPTATETTYGPFTSANPTDARFSGRQVKMKVTADSLSDWRVGV
;
A
#
# COMPACT_ATOMS: atom_id res chain seq x y z
N PRO A 1 -4.13 37.61 -30.36
CA PRO A 1 -4.79 37.22 -29.11
C PRO A 1 -4.71 35.71 -28.94
N PHE A 2 -4.25 35.27 -27.77
CA PHE A 2 -4.28 33.86 -27.45
C PHE A 2 -5.71 33.47 -27.09
N VAL A 3 -6.24 32.46 -27.76
CA VAL A 3 -7.55 31.89 -27.44
C VAL A 3 -7.29 30.66 -26.57
N PHE A 4 -7.71 30.70 -25.32
CA PHE A 4 -7.71 29.53 -24.45
C PHE A 4 -9.04 28.80 -24.65
N SER A 5 -8.97 27.49 -24.86
CA SER A 5 -10.15 26.61 -24.82
C SER A 5 -10.07 25.70 -23.61
N PHE A 6 -11.21 25.45 -22.98
CA PHE A 6 -11.36 24.48 -21.91
C PHE A 6 -12.25 23.36 -22.42
N GLU A 7 -11.72 22.15 -22.46
CA GLU A 7 -12.46 20.98 -22.89
C GLU A 7 -12.64 20.00 -21.73
N LYS A 8 -13.80 19.36 -21.70
CA LYS A 8 -14.08 18.34 -20.71
C LYS A 8 -13.33 17.06 -21.07
N ALA A 9 -12.31 16.69 -20.32
CA ALA A 9 -11.50 15.49 -20.55
C ALA A 9 -12.17 14.19 -20.10
N GLY A 10 -13.13 14.25 -19.15
CA GLY A 10 -13.81 13.06 -18.62
C GLY A 10 -15.06 13.40 -17.82
N SER A 11 -15.82 12.40 -17.43
CA SER A 11 -17.00 12.53 -16.57
C SER A 11 -17.02 11.41 -15.54
N GLY A 12 -17.57 11.71 -14.33
CA GLY A 12 -17.57 10.76 -13.21
C GLY A 12 -16.22 10.54 -12.51
N CYS A 13 -15.19 11.27 -12.93
CA CYS A 13 -13.80 11.13 -12.49
C CYS A 13 -13.32 12.29 -11.63
N GLY A 14 -14.23 13.02 -10.96
CA GLY A 14 -13.87 14.18 -10.13
C GLY A 14 -13.00 13.79 -8.94
N LEU A 15 -12.14 14.73 -8.51
CA LEU A 15 -11.30 14.58 -7.33
C LEU A 15 -12.16 14.38 -6.07
N ILE A 16 -11.72 13.50 -5.18
CA ILE A 16 -12.36 13.31 -3.87
C ILE A 16 -12.08 14.48 -2.93
N GLY A 17 -10.90 15.08 -3.05
CA GLY A 17 -10.44 16.25 -2.32
C GLY A 17 -9.50 17.10 -3.17
N PRO A 18 -9.28 18.37 -2.85
CA PRO A 18 -8.53 19.29 -3.71
C PRO A 18 -7.06 18.90 -3.91
N GLN A 19 -6.50 18.14 -3.00
CA GLN A 19 -5.09 17.69 -3.04
C GLN A 19 -4.94 16.19 -3.32
N ALA A 20 -6.00 15.51 -3.73
CA ALA A 20 -5.99 14.06 -3.96
C ALA A 20 -5.38 13.66 -5.32
N VAL A 21 -4.56 14.49 -5.92
CA VAL A 21 -3.89 14.27 -7.21
C VAL A 21 -2.39 14.40 -7.07
N ALA A 22 -1.66 13.49 -7.70
CA ALA A 22 -0.23 13.59 -7.93
C ALA A 22 0.07 13.61 -9.43
N ALA A 23 1.02 14.47 -9.81
CA ALA A 23 1.54 14.51 -11.17
C ALA A 23 2.89 13.80 -11.22
N ILE A 24 3.07 12.99 -12.26
CA ILE A 24 4.34 12.41 -12.68
C ILE A 24 4.69 12.97 -14.05
N ASP A 25 5.90 12.73 -14.54
CA ASP A 25 6.39 13.35 -15.81
C ASP A 25 5.44 13.21 -16.99
N THR A 26 4.70 12.09 -17.06
CA THR A 26 3.88 11.75 -18.24
C THR A 26 2.39 11.65 -17.93
N ALA A 27 1.99 11.72 -16.65
CA ALA A 27 0.60 11.50 -16.27
C ALA A 27 0.22 12.26 -14.99
N ALA A 28 -1.08 12.44 -14.81
CA ALA A 28 -1.68 12.82 -13.54
C ALA A 28 -2.54 11.65 -13.03
N ILE A 29 -2.39 11.30 -11.75
CA ILE A 29 -3.09 10.19 -11.13
C ILE A 29 -3.80 10.70 -9.88
N TRP A 30 -5.06 10.35 -9.69
CA TRP A 30 -5.85 10.89 -8.60
C TRP A 30 -6.87 9.90 -8.02
N MET A 31 -7.26 10.18 -6.80
CA MET A 31 -8.35 9.51 -6.12
C MET A 31 -9.66 10.27 -6.36
N SER A 32 -10.69 9.57 -6.79
CA SER A 32 -12.07 10.01 -6.89
C SER A 32 -12.92 9.36 -5.79
N ARG A 33 -14.19 9.73 -5.68
CA ARG A 33 -15.14 9.06 -4.76
C ARG A 33 -15.49 7.62 -5.16
N SER A 34 -15.24 7.25 -6.41
CA SER A 34 -15.63 5.96 -6.99
C SER A 34 -14.45 5.10 -7.44
N GLY A 35 -13.22 5.50 -7.16
CA GLY A 35 -12.05 4.78 -7.60
C GLY A 35 -10.86 5.67 -7.89
N PHE A 36 -9.84 5.09 -8.48
CA PHE A 36 -8.63 5.77 -8.92
C PHE A 36 -8.66 6.01 -10.41
N TRP A 37 -8.05 7.09 -10.83
CA TRP A 37 -8.06 7.54 -12.22
C TRP A 37 -6.69 8.04 -12.64
N ILE A 38 -6.41 7.92 -13.93
CA ILE A 38 -5.18 8.40 -14.55
C ILE A 38 -5.51 9.19 -15.81
N TYR A 39 -4.71 10.23 -16.06
CA TYR A 39 -4.66 10.97 -17.30
C TYR A 39 -3.25 10.90 -17.87
N ASP A 40 -3.10 10.27 -19.01
CA ASP A 40 -1.86 10.14 -19.78
C ASP A 40 -2.06 10.53 -21.25
N GLY A 41 -2.93 11.53 -21.47
CA GLY A 41 -3.42 11.97 -22.78
C GLY A 41 -4.94 11.83 -22.89
N TYR A 42 -5.53 10.88 -22.15
CA TYR A 42 -6.98 10.75 -21.94
C TYR A 42 -7.28 10.21 -20.55
N VAL A 43 -8.48 10.49 -20.06
CA VAL A 43 -8.91 10.03 -18.72
C VAL A 43 -9.38 8.59 -18.81
N LYS A 44 -8.81 7.73 -17.96
CA LYS A 44 -9.21 6.33 -17.83
C LYS A 44 -9.21 5.89 -16.37
N PRO A 45 -10.05 4.92 -15.99
CA PRO A 45 -9.98 4.34 -14.65
C PRO A 45 -8.64 3.61 -14.47
N LEU A 46 -8.10 3.70 -13.26
CA LEU A 46 -6.93 2.95 -12.82
C LEU A 46 -7.44 1.78 -11.96
N PRO A 47 -7.35 0.53 -12.44
CA PRO A 47 -7.81 -0.63 -11.70
C PRO A 47 -7.08 -0.78 -10.37
N SER A 48 -7.81 -1.16 -9.34
CA SER A 48 -7.26 -1.38 -7.99
C SER A 48 -7.92 -2.59 -7.35
N ASP A 49 -7.11 -3.49 -6.85
CA ASP A 49 -7.54 -4.66 -6.07
C ASP A 49 -7.80 -4.35 -4.60
N VAL A 50 -7.36 -3.17 -4.12
CA VAL A 50 -7.57 -2.69 -2.75
C VAL A 50 -8.67 -1.63 -2.63
N GLY A 51 -9.26 -1.22 -3.75
CA GLY A 51 -10.22 -0.12 -3.80
C GLY A 51 -11.43 -0.34 -2.89
N ASP A 52 -12.01 -1.53 -2.91
CA ASP A 52 -13.17 -1.86 -2.07
C ASP A 52 -12.88 -1.71 -0.58
N PHE A 53 -11.67 -2.11 -0.15
CA PHE A 53 -11.24 -1.92 1.24
C PHE A 53 -11.08 -0.44 1.58
N VAL A 54 -10.38 0.32 0.74
CA VAL A 54 -10.12 1.75 0.96
C VAL A 54 -11.43 2.52 1.08
N PHE A 55 -12.31 2.39 0.09
CA PHE A 55 -13.57 3.14 0.05
C PHE A 55 -14.59 2.62 1.07
N GLY A 56 -14.53 1.33 1.44
CA GLY A 56 -15.36 0.76 2.51
C GLY A 56 -14.92 1.20 3.92
N ASN A 57 -13.65 1.58 4.09
CA ASN A 57 -13.09 2.02 5.37
C ASN A 57 -12.83 3.53 5.44
N MET A 58 -13.31 4.30 4.49
CA MET A 58 -13.06 5.76 4.44
C MET A 58 -14.16 6.55 5.13
N ASN A 59 -13.77 7.58 5.90
CA ASN A 59 -14.67 8.59 6.40
C ASN A 59 -14.90 9.67 5.33
N PHE A 60 -15.98 9.54 4.57
CA PHE A 60 -16.32 10.46 3.48
C PHE A 60 -16.68 11.88 3.94
N GLU A 61 -17.01 12.09 5.22
CA GLU A 61 -17.21 13.43 5.77
C GLU A 61 -15.90 14.24 5.81
N GLN A 62 -14.78 13.52 5.91
CA GLN A 62 -13.44 14.09 5.93
C GLN A 62 -12.73 13.99 4.56
N ALA A 63 -13.45 13.69 3.50
CA ALA A 63 -12.87 13.46 2.16
C ALA A 63 -12.05 14.65 1.62
N SER A 64 -12.34 15.87 2.05
CA SER A 64 -11.56 17.07 1.70
C SER A 64 -10.12 17.06 2.24
N LYS A 65 -9.83 16.23 3.24
CA LYS A 65 -8.49 16.08 3.84
C LYS A 65 -7.61 15.10 3.08
N VAL A 66 -8.17 14.34 2.13
CA VAL A 66 -7.39 13.42 1.31
C VAL A 66 -6.38 14.19 0.49
N TYR A 67 -5.13 13.76 0.56
CA TYR A 67 -4.05 14.33 -0.26
C TYR A 67 -3.16 13.24 -0.82
N ALA A 68 -2.51 13.54 -1.93
CA ALA A 68 -1.58 12.66 -2.60
C ALA A 68 -0.14 13.18 -2.48
N VAL A 69 0.81 12.28 -2.34
CA VAL A 69 2.24 12.56 -2.39
C VAL A 69 2.89 11.63 -3.41
N HIS A 70 3.69 12.19 -4.30
CA HIS A 70 4.56 11.42 -5.17
C HIS A 70 5.84 11.09 -4.41
N ASN A 71 6.23 9.83 -4.38
CA ASN A 71 7.53 9.35 -3.92
C ASN A 71 8.34 8.90 -5.15
N SER A 72 9.08 9.82 -5.73
CA SER A 72 9.83 9.59 -6.97
C SER A 72 10.98 8.58 -6.82
N LYS A 73 11.48 8.37 -5.59
CA LYS A 73 12.54 7.40 -5.30
C LYS A 73 12.13 5.98 -5.67
N PHE A 74 10.91 5.59 -5.30
CA PHE A 74 10.38 4.24 -5.51
C PHE A 74 9.36 4.14 -6.64
N GLY A 75 8.93 5.26 -7.21
CA GLY A 75 7.90 5.28 -8.26
C GLY A 75 6.50 5.04 -7.70
N GLU A 76 6.19 5.68 -6.60
CA GLU A 76 4.97 5.49 -5.85
C GLU A 76 4.15 6.76 -5.76
N ILE A 77 2.82 6.59 -5.71
CA ILE A 77 1.89 7.62 -5.31
C ILE A 77 1.18 7.15 -4.07
N TRP A 78 1.24 7.96 -3.03
CA TRP A 78 0.64 7.73 -1.74
C TRP A 78 -0.58 8.63 -1.60
N TRP A 79 -1.75 8.07 -1.29
CA TRP A 79 -2.91 8.84 -0.85
C TRP A 79 -3.12 8.58 0.62
N PHE A 80 -3.07 9.64 1.40
CA PHE A 80 -3.43 9.61 2.80
C PHE A 80 -4.89 9.97 2.94
N TYR A 81 -5.62 9.20 3.72
CA TYR A 81 -7.04 9.35 3.92
C TYR A 81 -7.43 9.11 5.38
N THR A 82 -8.62 9.59 5.76
CA THR A 82 -9.18 9.41 7.09
C THR A 82 -9.97 8.10 7.12
N SER A 83 -9.63 7.18 8.03
CA SER A 83 -10.40 5.94 8.22
C SER A 83 -11.78 6.22 8.84
N ALA A 84 -12.68 5.23 8.76
CA ALA A 84 -14.07 5.38 9.23
C ALA A 84 -14.20 5.79 10.71
N ALA A 85 -13.24 5.41 11.54
CA ALA A 85 -13.22 5.70 12.98
C ALA A 85 -12.47 6.99 13.35
N SER A 86 -11.88 7.68 12.37
CA SER A 86 -11.01 8.83 12.57
C SER A 86 -11.62 10.12 12.03
N THR A 87 -11.07 11.25 12.48
CA THR A 87 -11.35 12.59 11.93
C THR A 87 -10.14 13.23 11.27
N GLU A 88 -8.96 12.63 11.39
CA GLU A 88 -7.72 13.05 10.76
C GLU A 88 -7.14 11.88 9.94
N ASN A 89 -6.28 12.21 8.96
CA ASN A 89 -5.65 11.19 8.14
C ASN A 89 -4.77 10.28 8.98
N ASP A 90 -5.08 8.99 8.99
CA ASP A 90 -4.43 7.93 9.77
C ASP A 90 -4.09 6.70 8.93
N SER A 91 -4.53 6.68 7.69
CA SER A 91 -4.39 5.55 6.79
C SER A 91 -3.86 6.02 5.44
N TYR A 92 -3.21 5.10 4.73
CA TYR A 92 -2.73 5.37 3.38
C TYR A 92 -2.95 4.21 2.43
N VAL A 93 -3.02 4.53 1.15
CA VAL A 93 -2.94 3.60 0.04
C VAL A 93 -1.85 4.04 -0.91
N ILE A 94 -1.05 3.10 -1.38
CA ILE A 94 0.07 3.34 -2.30
C ILE A 94 -0.22 2.64 -3.62
N TYR A 95 0.06 3.32 -4.71
CA TYR A 95 0.18 2.74 -6.04
C TYR A 95 1.61 2.87 -6.52
N ASN A 96 2.28 1.74 -6.70
CA ASN A 96 3.57 1.69 -7.38
C ASN A 96 3.33 1.60 -8.89
N TYR A 97 3.61 2.71 -9.58
CA TYR A 97 3.35 2.79 -11.02
C TYR A 97 4.43 2.14 -11.88
N ARG A 98 5.59 1.80 -11.30
CA ARG A 98 6.66 1.07 -12.01
C ARG A 98 6.37 -0.42 -12.06
N GLU A 99 5.85 -0.96 -10.96
CA GLU A 99 5.59 -2.39 -10.77
C GLU A 99 4.12 -2.74 -10.87
N ASN A 100 3.25 -1.73 -11.00
CA ASN A 100 1.80 -1.87 -11.14
C ASN A 100 1.17 -2.71 -10.01
N HIS A 101 1.50 -2.37 -8.76
CA HIS A 101 0.89 -3.00 -7.61
C HIS A 101 0.40 -1.98 -6.59
N TRP A 102 -0.49 -2.43 -5.70
CA TRP A 102 -1.09 -1.65 -4.64
C TRP A 102 -0.68 -2.16 -3.28
N SER A 103 -0.55 -1.24 -2.33
CA SER A 103 -0.33 -1.56 -0.93
C SER A 103 -1.09 -0.62 -0.01
N LEU A 104 -1.32 -1.06 1.22
CA LEU A 104 -2.09 -0.36 2.24
C LEU A 104 -1.30 -0.28 3.52
N GLY A 105 -1.57 0.74 4.31
CA GLY A 105 -1.02 0.84 5.65
C GLY A 105 -1.69 1.91 6.50
N THR A 106 -1.20 2.03 7.71
CA THR A 106 -1.64 3.05 8.66
C THR A 106 -0.47 3.92 9.04
N LEU A 107 -0.63 5.22 8.87
CA LEU A 107 0.35 6.23 9.24
C LEU A 107 -0.36 7.59 9.30
N ALA A 108 -0.21 8.29 10.40
CA ALA A 108 -0.80 9.62 10.57
C ALA A 108 0.06 10.68 9.90
N ARG A 109 -0.35 11.11 8.71
CA ARG A 109 0.28 12.22 7.98
C ARG A 109 -0.79 13.13 7.38
N LEU A 110 -0.60 14.44 7.55
CA LEU A 110 -1.58 15.46 7.18
C LEU A 110 -1.24 16.18 5.89
N ALA A 111 0.04 16.23 5.54
CA ALA A 111 0.55 16.82 4.31
C ALA A 111 1.93 16.24 4.00
N GLY A 112 2.36 16.34 2.76
CA GLY A 112 3.67 15.85 2.37
C GLY A 112 4.13 16.44 1.05
N VAL A 113 5.43 16.37 0.81
CA VAL A 113 6.10 16.78 -0.43
C VAL A 113 7.19 15.78 -0.76
N ASP A 114 7.35 15.49 -2.05
CA ASP A 114 8.43 14.65 -2.56
C ASP A 114 9.80 15.32 -2.34
N LYS A 115 10.85 14.55 -2.48
CA LYS A 115 12.21 15.07 -2.53
C LYS A 115 12.36 16.16 -3.60
N GLY A 116 13.12 17.18 -3.29
CA GLY A 116 13.37 18.31 -4.20
C GLY A 116 14.58 19.07 -3.73
N VAL A 117 14.39 20.22 -3.09
CA VAL A 117 15.48 20.94 -2.40
C VAL A 117 16.05 20.09 -1.26
N PHE A 118 15.19 19.36 -0.58
CA PHE A 118 15.59 18.33 0.39
C PHE A 118 15.79 16.99 -0.34
N ASN A 119 16.76 16.22 0.10
CA ASN A 119 17.11 14.93 -0.53
C ASN A 119 16.08 13.81 -0.24
N THR A 120 15.19 14.04 0.70
CA THR A 120 14.20 13.08 1.21
C THR A 120 12.80 13.68 1.16
N PRO A 121 11.76 12.87 1.02
CA PRO A 121 10.39 13.35 1.19
C PRO A 121 10.16 13.85 2.61
N LEU A 122 9.39 14.92 2.74
CA LEU A 122 9.01 15.50 4.02
C LEU A 122 7.50 15.38 4.21
N MET A 123 7.08 14.92 5.39
CA MET A 123 5.67 14.79 5.72
C MET A 123 5.36 15.37 7.10
N VAL A 124 4.21 16.02 7.21
CA VAL A 124 3.71 16.60 8.45
C VAL A 124 2.82 15.58 9.16
N SER A 125 3.05 15.38 10.44
CA SER A 125 2.25 14.49 11.29
C SER A 125 1.24 15.28 12.13
N SER A 126 0.23 14.58 12.62
CA SER A 126 -0.79 15.13 13.54
C SER A 126 -0.24 15.55 14.91
N ASP A 127 0.96 15.10 15.27
CA ASP A 127 1.67 15.48 16.50
C ASP A 127 2.37 16.84 16.40
N GLY A 128 2.32 17.49 15.23
CA GLY A 128 2.90 18.81 14.97
C GLY A 128 4.36 18.80 14.51
N TYR A 129 4.93 17.62 14.27
CA TYR A 129 6.29 17.48 13.76
C TYR A 129 6.31 17.27 12.24
N ILE A 130 7.45 17.63 11.65
CA ILE A 130 7.79 17.31 10.25
C ILE A 130 8.79 16.15 10.29
N TYR A 131 8.45 15.09 9.59
CA TYR A 131 9.28 13.90 9.49
C TYR A 131 9.96 13.81 8.13
N GLU A 132 11.23 13.45 8.15
CA GLU A 132 11.92 12.98 6.96
C GLU A 132 11.54 11.52 6.71
N HIS A 133 11.06 11.25 5.51
CA HIS A 133 10.73 9.90 5.06
C HIS A 133 11.86 9.29 4.26
N GLU A 134 11.90 7.96 4.18
CA GLU A 134 12.90 7.19 3.43
C GLU A 134 14.34 7.36 3.97
N VAL A 135 14.47 7.58 5.27
CA VAL A 135 15.74 7.72 5.99
C VAL A 135 15.84 6.64 7.06
N GLY A 136 16.90 5.81 6.98
CA GLY A 136 17.12 4.72 7.92
C GLY A 136 16.09 3.59 7.80
N PHE A 137 15.96 2.79 8.86
CA PHE A 137 15.11 1.59 8.91
C PHE A 137 14.16 1.59 10.13
N ALA A 138 14.08 2.71 10.85
CA ALA A 138 13.20 2.84 11.99
C ALA A 138 11.82 3.35 11.58
N TYR A 139 10.77 2.80 12.18
CA TYR A 139 9.38 3.14 11.92
C TYR A 139 8.70 3.54 13.24
N ASP A 140 9.11 4.65 13.85
CA ASP A 140 8.49 5.21 15.06
C ASP A 140 8.12 4.14 16.12
N SER A 141 9.01 3.17 16.36
CA SER A 141 8.80 2.01 17.24
C SER A 141 7.70 1.04 16.77
N GLN A 142 7.20 1.17 15.56
CA GLN A 142 6.25 0.22 14.97
C GLN A 142 6.97 -1.04 14.47
N THR A 143 6.33 -2.18 14.61
CA THR A 143 6.81 -3.42 13.99
C THR A 143 6.61 -3.33 12.49
N ILE A 144 7.69 -3.47 11.74
CA ILE A 144 7.65 -3.45 10.27
C ILE A 144 7.26 -4.83 9.77
N TYR A 145 6.22 -4.89 8.97
CA TYR A 145 5.80 -6.14 8.35
C TYR A 145 5.18 -5.91 6.96
N ALA A 146 5.20 -6.95 6.16
CA ALA A 146 4.39 -7.06 4.94
C ALA A 146 3.52 -8.32 5.04
N GLU A 147 2.24 -8.20 4.70
CA GLU A 147 1.29 -9.31 4.72
C GLU A 147 0.58 -9.38 3.36
N SER A 148 0.56 -10.57 2.77
CA SER A 148 -0.15 -10.79 1.52
C SER A 148 -1.67 -10.86 1.75
N GLY A 149 -2.43 -10.57 0.70
CA GLY A 149 -3.81 -11.03 0.63
C GLY A 149 -3.89 -12.57 0.65
N PRO A 150 -5.10 -13.14 0.78
CA PRO A 150 -5.26 -14.59 0.73
C PRO A 150 -4.92 -15.12 -0.67
N VAL A 151 -3.94 -16.01 -0.73
CA VAL A 151 -3.50 -16.69 -1.96
C VAL A 151 -4.21 -18.03 -2.07
N GLU A 152 -4.69 -18.35 -3.24
CA GLU A 152 -5.35 -19.62 -3.58
C GLU A 152 -4.59 -20.32 -4.71
N ILE A 153 -4.63 -21.66 -4.75
CA ILE A 153 -4.13 -22.44 -5.87
C ILE A 153 -5.26 -22.70 -6.86
N GLY A 154 -4.98 -22.47 -8.14
CA GLY A 154 -5.98 -22.65 -9.20
C GLY A 154 -7.14 -21.65 -9.04
N ASN A 155 -8.37 -22.15 -9.19
CA ASN A 155 -9.59 -21.34 -9.04
C ASN A 155 -10.16 -21.36 -7.61
N GLY A 156 -9.32 -21.65 -6.61
CA GLY A 156 -9.75 -21.66 -5.21
C GLY A 156 -10.46 -22.96 -4.78
N GLU A 157 -10.49 -23.99 -5.61
CA GLU A 157 -11.12 -25.28 -5.31
C GLU A 157 -10.16 -26.26 -4.64
N GLN A 158 -8.85 -26.02 -4.76
CA GLN A 158 -7.83 -26.95 -4.31
C GLN A 158 -7.33 -26.60 -2.90
N ILE A 159 -6.98 -27.66 -2.15
CA ILE A 159 -6.32 -27.53 -0.86
C ILE A 159 -4.81 -27.52 -1.09
N MET A 160 -4.19 -26.45 -0.64
CA MET A 160 -2.75 -26.27 -0.63
C MET A 160 -2.17 -27.04 0.56
N GLN A 161 -1.11 -27.83 0.32
CA GLN A 161 -0.29 -28.41 1.36
C GLN A 161 1.12 -27.82 1.28
N VAL A 162 1.43 -26.93 2.21
CA VAL A 162 2.77 -26.35 2.33
C VAL A 162 3.64 -27.26 3.17
N ARG A 163 4.86 -27.54 2.69
CA ARG A 163 5.86 -28.36 3.39
C ARG A 163 7.13 -27.59 3.70
N LYS A 164 7.48 -26.67 2.80
CA LYS A 164 8.69 -25.85 2.89
C LYS A 164 8.43 -24.49 2.26
N VAL A 165 9.14 -23.50 2.75
CA VAL A 165 9.29 -22.20 2.12
C VAL A 165 10.74 -22.06 1.68
N ILE A 166 10.93 -21.66 0.44
CA ILE A 166 12.24 -21.31 -0.10
C ILE A 166 12.20 -19.81 -0.34
N PRO A 167 12.80 -19.00 0.55
CA PRO A 167 12.84 -17.57 0.36
C PRO A 167 13.75 -17.22 -0.82
N ASP A 168 13.35 -16.20 -1.56
CA ASP A 168 14.10 -15.70 -2.73
C ASP A 168 15.04 -14.52 -2.35
N GLU A 169 15.24 -14.33 -1.05
CA GLU A 169 15.90 -13.17 -0.47
C GLU A 169 17.39 -13.38 -0.20
N SER A 170 18.18 -12.32 -0.45
CA SER A 170 19.59 -12.29 -0.11
C SER A 170 19.87 -12.01 1.38
N ASN A 171 18.93 -11.41 2.11
CA ASN A 171 19.03 -11.07 3.54
C ASN A 171 18.14 -11.96 4.39
N LEU A 172 18.44 -13.26 4.38
CA LEU A 172 17.80 -14.23 5.24
C LEU A 172 18.34 -14.10 6.67
N GLY A 173 17.49 -14.03 7.65
CA GLY A 173 17.88 -14.04 9.06
C GLY A 173 17.41 -12.82 9.85
N ASP A 174 17.13 -11.71 9.19
CA ASP A 174 16.61 -10.50 9.82
C ASP A 174 15.07 -10.43 9.77
N VAL A 175 14.42 -11.50 9.31
CA VAL A 175 12.97 -11.57 9.18
C VAL A 175 12.43 -12.89 9.71
N SER A 176 11.23 -12.83 10.26
CA SER A 176 10.42 -14.00 10.60
C SER A 176 9.21 -14.10 9.68
N ILE A 177 8.82 -15.32 9.35
CA ILE A 177 7.72 -15.61 8.44
C ILE A 177 6.60 -16.30 9.20
N SER A 178 5.38 -15.83 9.06
CA SER A 178 4.17 -16.45 9.59
C SER A 178 3.18 -16.71 8.47
N PHE A 179 2.37 -17.75 8.63
CA PHE A 179 1.30 -18.07 7.70
C PHE A 179 -0.03 -18.12 8.44
N SER A 180 -1.08 -17.63 7.80
CA SER A 180 -2.46 -17.80 8.26
C SER A 180 -3.23 -18.57 7.19
N SER A 181 -3.86 -19.68 7.57
CA SER A 181 -4.64 -20.47 6.63
C SER A 181 -6.09 -20.64 7.05
N ARG A 182 -6.97 -20.75 6.05
CA ARG A 182 -8.38 -21.09 6.23
C ARG A 182 -8.90 -21.94 5.08
N PHE A 183 -9.97 -22.68 5.32
CA PHE A 183 -10.59 -23.54 4.30
C PHE A 183 -11.76 -22.85 3.59
N TYR A 184 -12.40 -21.89 4.24
CA TYR A 184 -13.52 -21.12 3.69
C TYR A 184 -13.31 -19.63 3.96
N PRO A 185 -13.82 -18.74 3.11
CA PRO A 185 -13.66 -17.29 3.26
C PRO A 185 -14.11 -16.73 4.60
N THR A 186 -15.11 -17.36 5.23
CA THR A 186 -15.67 -16.97 6.53
C THR A 186 -15.14 -17.79 7.72
N ALA A 187 -14.23 -18.74 7.46
CA ALA A 187 -13.64 -19.56 8.53
C ALA A 187 -12.61 -18.78 9.34
N THR A 188 -12.49 -19.14 10.62
CA THR A 188 -11.41 -18.63 11.47
C THR A 188 -10.06 -19.02 10.89
N GLU A 189 -9.16 -18.06 10.80
CA GLU A 189 -7.80 -18.29 10.35
C GLU A 189 -6.98 -19.00 11.44
N THR A 190 -6.17 -19.97 11.02
CA THR A 190 -5.19 -20.63 11.88
C THR A 190 -3.81 -20.13 11.53
N THR A 191 -3.09 -19.61 12.51
CA THR A 191 -1.74 -19.05 12.31
C THR A 191 -0.67 -20.09 12.63
N TYR A 192 0.37 -20.14 11.81
CA TYR A 192 1.54 -21.00 11.92
C TYR A 192 2.81 -20.14 11.91
N GLY A 193 3.73 -20.43 12.79
CA GLY A 193 4.97 -19.68 13.00
C GLY A 193 4.91 -18.82 14.27
N PRO A 194 5.78 -17.80 14.43
CA PRO A 194 6.75 -17.37 13.44
C PRO A 194 7.86 -18.39 13.18
N PHE A 195 8.30 -18.49 11.94
CA PHE A 195 9.43 -19.29 11.52
C PHE A 195 10.61 -18.35 11.24
N THR A 196 11.79 -18.65 11.77
CA THR A 196 13.00 -17.93 11.36
C THR A 196 13.28 -18.25 9.89
N SER A 197 13.50 -17.23 9.09
CA SER A 197 13.80 -17.43 7.67
C SER A 197 15.12 -18.15 7.50
N ALA A 198 15.07 -19.30 6.86
CA ALA A 198 16.22 -20.10 6.46
C ALA A 198 15.95 -20.66 5.06
N ASN A 199 16.98 -21.10 4.38
CA ASN A 199 16.83 -21.67 3.04
C ASN A 199 17.20 -23.16 3.01
N PRO A 200 16.26 -24.10 2.98
CA PRO A 200 14.80 -23.91 3.09
C PRO A 200 14.31 -23.79 4.54
N THR A 201 13.15 -23.15 4.74
CA THR A 201 12.44 -23.13 6.02
C THR A 201 11.37 -24.20 6.04
N ASP A 202 11.39 -25.11 7.02
CA ASP A 202 10.35 -26.13 7.18
C ASP A 202 9.08 -25.48 7.78
N ALA A 203 8.03 -25.47 6.96
CA ALA A 203 6.70 -25.04 7.37
C ALA A 203 5.70 -26.10 6.92
N ARG A 204 4.88 -26.64 7.85
CA ARG A 204 3.94 -27.72 7.53
C ARG A 204 2.54 -27.36 7.95
N PHE A 205 1.70 -27.05 6.95
CA PHE A 205 0.29 -26.77 7.17
C PHE A 205 -0.51 -27.01 5.90
N SER A 206 -1.84 -26.96 6.03
CA SER A 206 -2.75 -27.07 4.90
C SER A 206 -3.81 -25.98 4.99
N GLY A 207 -4.29 -25.55 3.84
CA GLY A 207 -5.38 -24.59 3.72
C GLY A 207 -5.81 -24.40 2.29
N ARG A 208 -6.97 -23.85 2.07
CA ARG A 208 -7.43 -23.45 0.74
C ARG A 208 -7.00 -22.03 0.42
N GLN A 209 -7.07 -21.16 1.42
CA GLN A 209 -6.59 -19.78 1.35
C GLN A 209 -5.46 -19.62 2.36
N VAL A 210 -4.35 -19.06 1.94
CA VAL A 210 -3.15 -18.87 2.76
C VAL A 210 -2.67 -17.45 2.61
N LYS A 211 -2.42 -16.77 3.72
CA LYS A 211 -1.71 -15.49 3.78
C LYS A 211 -0.30 -15.74 4.28
N MET A 212 0.63 -14.99 3.75
CA MET A 212 2.01 -14.94 4.25
C MET A 212 2.26 -13.57 4.87
N LYS A 213 2.80 -13.56 6.07
CA LYS A 213 3.26 -12.36 6.76
C LYS A 213 4.75 -12.48 7.03
N VAL A 214 5.51 -11.50 6.60
CA VAL A 214 6.92 -11.34 6.90
C VAL A 214 7.07 -10.18 7.84
N THR A 215 7.76 -10.38 8.95
CA THR A 215 7.99 -9.38 10.00
C THR A 215 9.48 -9.15 10.14
N ALA A 216 9.91 -7.90 10.18
CA ALA A 216 11.29 -7.55 10.45
C ALA A 216 11.64 -7.84 11.90
N ASP A 217 12.72 -8.59 12.11
CA ASP A 217 13.24 -8.93 13.44
C ASP A 217 14.29 -7.91 13.91
N SER A 218 14.81 -7.10 12.99
CA SER A 218 15.77 -6.03 13.26
C SER A 218 15.48 -4.79 12.42
N LEU A 219 16.10 -3.66 12.81
CA LEU A 219 16.05 -2.41 12.04
C LEU A 219 17.10 -2.45 10.91
N SER A 220 16.88 -3.30 9.94
CA SER A 220 17.77 -3.52 8.79
C SER A 220 17.00 -3.43 7.47
N ASP A 221 17.73 -3.32 6.36
CA ASP A 221 17.13 -3.46 5.03
C ASP A 221 16.71 -4.90 4.82
N TRP A 222 15.48 -5.11 4.41
CA TRP A 222 14.94 -6.42 4.05
C TRP A 222 14.02 -6.31 2.83
N ARG A 223 13.91 -7.38 2.09
CA ARG A 223 13.07 -7.45 0.88
C ARG A 223 12.26 -8.74 0.89
N VAL A 224 11.06 -8.66 0.35
CA VAL A 224 10.15 -9.78 0.13
C VAL A 224 9.75 -9.79 -1.32
N GLY A 225 9.94 -10.93 -1.98
CA GLY A 225 9.66 -11.07 -3.40
C GLY A 225 10.86 -10.77 -4.30
N VAL A 226 10.64 -10.84 -5.60
CA VAL A 226 11.65 -10.68 -6.66
C VAL A 226 11.89 -9.22 -6.97
#